data_ecf4990c9be8b4212eb97f2d054de99c
#
_entry.id   ecf4990c9be8b4212eb97f2d054de99c
#
_cell.length_a   1.000
_cell.length_b   1.000
_cell.length_c   1.000
_cell.angle_alpha   90.00
_cell.angle_beta   90.00
_cell.angle_gamma   90.00
#
_symmetry.space_group_name_H-M   'P 1'
#
loop_
_entity.id
_entity.type
_entity.pdbx_description
1 polymer ?
#
loop_
_entity_poly.entity_id
_entity_poly.type
_entity_poly.pdbx_seq_one_letter_code
_entity_poly.pdbx_strand_id
1 'polypeptide(L)'
;MDFYDEKEVLPYMAGMWREALQNICGIHSRYFNGKHQDCPNCGGKDRFRWTDKLETRGDGGAYCGGCGADKGIGWLMKLSGQPYSECINILGRYLGKVPQEYVVKRNKQVARDNGYDYGKMADHERVLAVLNRTEAVDSTPVTLYEGIENEHIKSYQVGVKTHENGRQELIHALPMQLVHEDGPDDEYCNILFIDEEGMEKMLAGDLTFGSVIVTNQSDDGNGPIYLARSWIEAMHFNIASSFKCDVWACIIPSNVEIVAYRYKGKGGEGKREMRVVCRRGDRDMLAAADDRDLRVIVPNGDNFKLGFERKLYKASSLL
;
A
#
# COMPACT_ATOMS: atom_id res chain seq x y z
N MET A 1 -8.02 18.10 1.47
CA MET A 1 -9.47 17.84 1.40
C MET A 1 -9.62 16.35 1.58
N ASP A 2 -10.21 15.91 2.68
CA ASP A 2 -10.29 14.48 3.01
C ASP A 2 -11.28 13.80 2.07
N PHE A 3 -10.83 12.77 1.37
CA PHE A 3 -11.68 11.96 0.49
C PHE A 3 -11.99 10.64 1.17
N TYR A 4 -13.26 10.25 1.16
CA TYR A 4 -13.75 8.98 1.66
C TYR A 4 -14.35 8.14 0.53
N ASP A 5 -14.09 6.83 0.53
CA ASP A 5 -14.68 5.93 -0.47
C ASP A 5 -16.13 5.59 -0.11
N GLU A 6 -17.04 5.75 -1.07
CA GLU A 6 -18.46 5.42 -0.89
C GLU A 6 -18.68 3.96 -0.48
N LYS A 7 -17.86 3.04 -1.03
CA LYS A 7 -17.93 1.60 -0.73
C LYS A 7 -17.58 1.27 0.71
N GLU A 8 -16.85 2.17 1.36
CA GLU A 8 -16.43 2.03 2.75
C GLU A 8 -17.29 2.85 3.72
N VAL A 9 -18.05 3.82 3.21
CA VAL A 9 -18.93 4.66 4.01
C VAL A 9 -20.35 4.13 4.00
N LEU A 10 -20.95 3.94 2.82
CA LEU A 10 -22.37 3.62 2.71
C LEU A 10 -22.79 2.30 3.37
N PRO A 11 -22.02 1.19 3.30
CA PRO A 11 -22.40 -0.05 3.98
C PRO A 11 -22.53 0.10 5.51
N TYR A 12 -21.73 0.98 6.10
CA TYR A 12 -21.78 1.24 7.55
C TYR A 12 -22.91 2.18 7.97
N MET A 13 -23.55 2.83 7.02
CA MET A 13 -24.73 3.66 7.26
C MET A 13 -26.01 2.85 7.43
N ALA A 14 -26.00 1.56 7.11
CA ALA A 14 -27.17 0.69 7.27
C ALA A 14 -27.67 0.74 8.73
N GLY A 15 -28.92 1.18 8.90
CA GLY A 15 -29.53 1.35 10.21
C GLY A 15 -29.17 2.63 10.97
N MET A 16 -28.16 3.38 10.53
CA MET A 16 -27.70 4.61 11.22
C MET A 16 -28.29 5.91 10.65
N TRP A 17 -29.03 5.84 9.53
CA TRP A 17 -29.49 7.01 8.80
C TRP A 17 -30.36 7.96 9.61
N ARG A 18 -31.20 7.44 10.50
CA ARG A 18 -32.03 8.28 11.41
C ARG A 18 -31.14 9.18 12.26
N GLU A 19 -30.20 8.59 12.96
CA GLU A 19 -29.28 9.31 13.83
C GLU A 19 -28.39 10.27 13.05
N ALA A 20 -27.85 9.83 11.91
CA ALA A 20 -27.02 10.66 11.05
C ALA A 20 -27.77 11.91 10.55
N LEU A 21 -29.00 11.76 10.03
CA LEU A 21 -29.78 12.91 9.55
C LEU A 21 -30.18 13.85 10.70
N GLN A 22 -30.43 13.32 11.91
CA GLN A 22 -30.64 14.15 13.08
C GLN A 22 -29.40 14.99 13.42
N ASN A 23 -28.25 14.35 13.51
CA ASN A 23 -27.02 15.00 13.97
C ASN A 23 -26.40 15.91 12.91
N ILE A 24 -26.47 15.53 11.64
CA ILE A 24 -25.86 16.29 10.54
C ILE A 24 -26.76 17.42 10.06
N CYS A 25 -28.06 17.14 9.86
CA CYS A 25 -29.02 18.10 9.30
C CYS A 25 -29.95 18.74 10.35
N GLY A 26 -29.81 18.41 11.61
CA GLY A 26 -30.64 18.97 12.68
C GLY A 26 -32.13 18.57 12.60
N ILE A 27 -32.46 17.44 11.96
CA ILE A 27 -33.84 17.03 11.76
C ILE A 27 -34.42 16.48 13.09
N HIS A 28 -35.56 16.98 13.47
CA HIS A 28 -36.20 16.53 14.70
C HIS A 28 -36.66 15.06 14.60
N SER A 29 -36.54 14.29 15.70
CA SER A 29 -36.86 12.86 15.78
C SER A 29 -38.29 12.51 15.34
N ARG A 30 -39.24 13.46 15.45
CA ARG A 30 -40.63 13.28 15.00
C ARG A 30 -40.77 12.83 13.55
N TYR A 31 -39.85 13.24 12.69
CA TYR A 31 -39.88 12.92 11.24
C TYR A 31 -39.65 11.44 10.93
N PHE A 32 -39.16 10.67 11.89
CA PHE A 32 -38.81 9.26 11.72
C PHE A 32 -39.83 8.27 12.30
N ASN A 33 -41.04 8.75 12.59
CA ASN A 33 -42.12 7.95 13.19
C ASN A 33 -42.97 7.16 12.19
N GLY A 34 -42.68 7.25 10.88
CA GLY A 34 -43.40 6.55 9.81
C GLY A 34 -44.79 7.15 9.47
N LYS A 35 -45.19 8.24 10.12
CA LYS A 35 -46.46 8.96 9.84
C LYS A 35 -46.20 10.06 8.79
N HIS A 36 -47.27 10.47 8.13
CA HIS A 36 -47.22 11.65 7.26
C HIS A 36 -46.96 12.92 8.08
N GLN A 37 -46.09 13.77 7.55
CA GLN A 37 -45.68 15.03 8.18
C GLN A 37 -45.31 16.08 7.16
N ASP A 38 -45.12 17.31 7.59
CA ASP A 38 -44.57 18.37 6.77
C ASP A 38 -43.14 17.96 6.31
N CYS A 39 -42.80 18.29 5.06
CA CYS A 39 -41.51 17.87 4.56
C CYS A 39 -40.36 18.73 5.12
N PRO A 40 -39.31 18.15 5.71
CA PRO A 40 -38.20 18.93 6.26
C PRO A 40 -37.38 19.64 5.21
N ASN A 41 -37.45 19.21 3.92
CA ASN A 41 -36.74 19.85 2.81
C ASN A 41 -37.57 20.95 2.12
N CYS A 42 -38.79 20.63 1.67
CA CYS A 42 -39.58 21.58 0.87
C CYS A 42 -40.71 22.28 1.66
N GLY A 43 -40.90 21.98 2.93
CA GLY A 43 -41.94 22.57 3.77
C GLY A 43 -43.39 22.16 3.42
N GLY A 44 -43.59 21.28 2.42
CA GLY A 44 -44.91 20.85 1.98
C GLY A 44 -45.64 20.08 3.05
N LYS A 45 -46.87 20.52 3.39
CA LYS A 45 -47.69 19.97 4.45
C LYS A 45 -48.09 18.53 4.16
N ASP A 46 -47.98 17.66 5.15
CA ASP A 46 -48.43 16.26 5.17
C ASP A 46 -47.93 15.40 4.01
N ARG A 47 -46.72 15.68 3.49
CA ARG A 47 -46.16 15.07 2.27
C ARG A 47 -44.97 14.14 2.52
N PHE A 48 -44.31 14.29 3.67
CA PHE A 48 -43.13 13.51 4.01
C PHE A 48 -43.49 12.30 4.85
N ARG A 49 -42.89 11.17 4.55
CA ARG A 49 -43.00 9.94 5.32
C ARG A 49 -41.70 9.19 5.33
N TRP A 50 -41.19 8.90 6.50
CA TRP A 50 -40.07 7.97 6.68
C TRP A 50 -40.56 6.53 6.45
N THR A 51 -39.88 5.81 5.53
CA THR A 51 -40.28 4.46 5.10
C THR A 51 -39.22 3.42 5.37
N ASP A 52 -38.04 3.83 5.89
CA ASP A 52 -36.99 2.89 6.23
C ASP A 52 -37.39 2.00 7.40
N LYS A 53 -37.16 0.71 7.21
CA LYS A 53 -37.34 -0.32 8.24
C LYS A 53 -36.01 -1.05 8.41
N LEU A 54 -35.47 -0.96 9.63
CA LEU A 54 -34.20 -1.58 10.01
C LEU A 54 -34.17 -3.09 9.69
N GLU A 55 -35.29 -3.77 9.88
CA GLU A 55 -35.45 -5.23 9.68
C GLU A 55 -35.39 -5.65 8.22
N THR A 56 -35.59 -4.75 7.28
CA THR A 56 -35.68 -5.07 5.86
C THR A 56 -34.62 -4.44 4.99
N ARG A 57 -34.20 -3.19 5.27
CA ARG A 57 -33.27 -2.44 4.41
C ARG A 57 -32.24 -1.64 5.20
N GLY A 58 -32.65 -0.80 6.16
CA GLY A 58 -31.78 0.10 6.89
C GLY A 58 -31.10 1.17 6.00
N ASP A 59 -31.67 1.45 4.81
CA ASP A 59 -31.07 2.29 3.77
C ASP A 59 -31.44 3.78 3.89
N GLY A 60 -32.16 4.15 4.94
CA GLY A 60 -32.57 5.54 5.19
C GLY A 60 -33.67 6.03 4.26
N GLY A 61 -34.50 5.13 3.73
CA GLY A 61 -35.54 5.44 2.77
C GLY A 61 -36.63 6.35 3.33
N ALA A 62 -36.98 7.41 2.56
CA ALA A 62 -38.13 8.25 2.83
C ALA A 62 -38.78 8.73 1.53
N TYR A 63 -40.03 9.16 1.63
CA TYR A 63 -40.80 9.67 0.51
C TYR A 63 -41.41 11.02 0.86
N CYS A 64 -41.43 11.92 -0.12
CA CYS A 64 -42.19 13.17 -0.08
C CYS A 64 -42.94 13.39 -1.40
N GLY A 65 -44.18 13.73 -1.38
CA GLY A 65 -45.01 13.96 -2.58
C GLY A 65 -44.49 15.09 -3.49
N GLY A 66 -43.65 15.99 -2.97
CA GLY A 66 -43.01 17.04 -3.76
C GLY A 66 -41.54 16.79 -4.10
N CYS A 67 -40.78 16.09 -3.23
CA CYS A 67 -39.36 15.84 -3.42
C CYS A 67 -39.04 14.45 -4.00
N GLY A 68 -40.05 13.57 -4.12
CA GLY A 68 -39.87 12.17 -4.56
C GLY A 68 -39.44 11.23 -3.45
N ALA A 69 -39.23 9.96 -3.84
CA ALA A 69 -38.63 8.94 -2.98
C ALA A 69 -37.12 8.97 -3.10
N ASP A 70 -36.42 8.72 -1.99
CA ASP A 70 -34.98 8.59 -2.02
C ASP A 70 -34.47 7.75 -0.85
N LYS A 71 -33.20 7.34 -0.91
CA LYS A 71 -32.46 6.70 0.18
C LYS A 71 -31.82 7.75 1.08
N GLY A 72 -31.23 7.31 2.19
CA GLY A 72 -30.60 8.18 3.17
C GLY A 72 -29.60 9.17 2.58
N ILE A 73 -28.75 8.72 1.65
CA ILE A 73 -27.78 9.61 0.98
C ILE A 73 -28.47 10.70 0.14
N GLY A 74 -29.52 10.35 -0.60
CA GLY A 74 -30.27 11.33 -1.38
C GLY A 74 -31.03 12.32 -0.48
N TRP A 75 -31.52 11.89 0.64
CA TRP A 75 -32.11 12.80 1.67
C TRP A 75 -31.04 13.68 2.31
N LEU A 76 -29.85 13.17 2.58
CA LEU A 76 -28.75 13.97 3.07
C LEU A 76 -28.39 15.08 2.07
N MET A 77 -28.29 14.75 0.76
CA MET A 77 -28.05 15.74 -0.30
C MET A 77 -29.13 16.84 -0.33
N LYS A 78 -30.40 16.44 -0.28
CA LYS A 78 -31.53 17.38 -0.31
C LYS A 78 -31.55 18.31 0.90
N LEU A 79 -31.25 17.78 2.07
CA LEU A 79 -31.34 18.51 3.34
C LEU A 79 -30.11 19.38 3.61
N SER A 80 -28.92 18.93 3.20
CA SER A 80 -27.68 19.68 3.36
C SER A 80 -27.38 20.63 2.21
N GLY A 81 -28.02 20.43 1.03
CA GLY A 81 -27.69 21.15 -0.19
C GLY A 81 -26.32 20.80 -0.77
N GLN A 82 -25.67 19.78 -0.26
CA GLN A 82 -24.31 19.39 -0.68
C GLN A 82 -24.34 18.37 -1.83
N PRO A 83 -23.33 18.37 -2.72
CA PRO A 83 -23.19 17.38 -3.76
C PRO A 83 -22.87 16.00 -3.15
N TYR A 84 -23.09 14.94 -3.94
CA TYR A 84 -22.91 13.55 -3.53
C TYR A 84 -21.55 13.28 -2.87
N SER A 85 -20.47 13.72 -3.51
CA SER A 85 -19.11 13.52 -3.01
C SER A 85 -18.87 14.15 -1.64
N GLU A 86 -19.42 15.37 -1.40
CA GLU A 86 -19.29 16.01 -0.10
C GLU A 86 -20.18 15.34 0.95
N CYS A 87 -21.35 14.81 0.55
CA CYS A 87 -22.17 14.00 1.47
C CYS A 87 -21.44 12.73 1.91
N ILE A 88 -20.70 12.06 1.03
CA ILE A 88 -19.83 10.92 1.40
C ILE A 88 -18.76 11.35 2.41
N ASN A 89 -18.12 12.51 2.18
CA ASN A 89 -17.12 13.05 3.11
C ASN A 89 -17.73 13.40 4.49
N ILE A 90 -18.91 13.99 4.50
CA ILE A 90 -19.65 14.28 5.75
C ILE A 90 -19.95 13.00 6.52
N LEU A 91 -20.44 11.97 5.83
CA LEU A 91 -20.72 10.66 6.45
C LEU A 91 -19.47 9.95 6.93
N GLY A 92 -18.38 10.03 6.17
CA GLY A 92 -17.08 9.49 6.58
C GLY A 92 -16.62 10.10 7.91
N ARG A 93 -16.67 11.42 8.02
CA ARG A 93 -16.37 12.14 9.28
C ARG A 93 -17.34 11.78 10.40
N TYR A 94 -18.64 11.71 10.12
CA TYR A 94 -19.68 11.34 11.08
C TYR A 94 -19.45 9.93 11.67
N LEU A 95 -19.07 8.98 10.84
CA LEU A 95 -18.74 7.62 11.27
C LEU A 95 -17.41 7.52 12.03
N GLY A 96 -16.70 8.64 12.24
CA GLY A 96 -15.35 8.63 12.80
C GLY A 96 -14.37 7.85 11.93
N LYS A 97 -14.70 7.72 10.65
CA LYS A 97 -13.81 7.08 9.69
C LYS A 97 -12.65 8.01 9.39
N VAL A 98 -11.53 7.41 9.22
CA VAL A 98 -10.32 8.09 8.86
C VAL A 98 -10.31 8.24 7.33
N PRO A 99 -9.81 9.34 6.75
CA PRO A 99 -9.74 9.52 5.31
C PRO A 99 -9.09 8.32 4.59
N GLN A 100 -9.36 8.15 3.31
CA GLN A 100 -8.97 6.97 2.52
C GLN A 100 -7.49 6.58 2.65
N GLU A 101 -6.62 7.55 2.81
CA GLU A 101 -5.18 7.39 3.17
C GLU A 101 -4.97 6.57 4.45
N TYR A 102 -5.94 6.61 5.38
CA TYR A 102 -5.91 5.87 6.65
C TYR A 102 -6.80 4.62 6.65
N VAL A 103 -7.77 4.50 5.75
CA VAL A 103 -8.62 3.30 5.60
C VAL A 103 -7.81 2.17 4.98
N VAL A 104 -6.93 2.48 4.04
CA VAL A 104 -5.90 1.56 3.57
C VAL A 104 -5.07 1.04 4.75
N LYS A 105 -4.75 1.89 5.74
CA LYS A 105 -4.08 1.52 6.99
C LYS A 105 -4.92 0.56 7.84
N ARG A 106 -6.21 0.82 8.01
CA ARG A 106 -7.11 0.03 8.88
C ARG A 106 -7.49 -1.32 8.26
N ASN A 107 -7.77 -1.37 6.97
CA ASN A 107 -8.06 -2.64 6.28
C ASN A 107 -6.84 -3.55 6.27
N LYS A 108 -5.65 -2.98 6.20
CA LYS A 108 -4.40 -3.71 6.42
C LYS A 108 -4.23 -4.17 7.87
N GLN A 109 -4.67 -3.40 8.86
CA GLN A 109 -4.66 -3.80 10.27
C GLN A 109 -5.62 -4.99 10.51
N VAL A 110 -6.83 -4.95 9.96
CA VAL A 110 -7.82 -6.05 10.06
C VAL A 110 -7.33 -7.30 9.32
N ALA A 111 -6.70 -7.16 8.16
CA ALA A 111 -6.04 -8.25 7.46
C ALA A 111 -4.86 -8.82 8.27
N ARG A 112 -4.16 -8.00 9.05
CA ARG A 112 -3.09 -8.40 9.97
C ARG A 112 -3.59 -9.24 11.14
N ASP A 113 -4.75 -8.89 11.71
CA ASP A 113 -5.32 -9.56 12.89
C ASP A 113 -6.00 -10.90 12.52
N ASN A 114 -6.39 -11.09 11.25
CA ASN A 114 -7.11 -12.27 10.76
C ASN A 114 -6.24 -13.31 10.04
N GLY A 115 -4.92 -13.20 10.10
CA GLY A 115 -4.02 -14.06 9.34
C GLY A 115 -3.90 -13.58 7.89
N TYR A 116 -2.69 -13.35 7.43
CA TYR A 116 -2.40 -12.74 6.14
C TYR A 116 -2.96 -13.53 4.97
N ASP A 117 -3.76 -12.88 4.15
CA ASP A 117 -3.84 -13.23 2.75
C ASP A 117 -2.53 -12.76 2.08
N TYR A 118 -1.66 -13.70 1.76
CA TYR A 118 -0.38 -13.43 1.07
C TYR A 118 -0.59 -12.97 -0.38
N GLY A 119 -1.84 -12.93 -0.84
CA GLY A 119 -2.13 -12.73 -2.25
C GLY A 119 -1.70 -13.94 -3.09
N LYS A 120 -1.18 -13.65 -4.26
CA LYS A 120 -0.70 -14.71 -5.17
C LYS A 120 0.73 -15.09 -4.84
N MET A 121 0.99 -16.39 -4.72
CA MET A 121 2.31 -16.97 -4.55
C MET A 121 2.63 -17.93 -5.68
N ALA A 122 3.89 -18.06 -6.01
CA ALA A 122 4.41 -19.15 -6.84
C ALA A 122 5.06 -20.18 -5.93
N ASP A 123 4.92 -21.45 -6.27
CA ASP A 123 5.63 -22.52 -5.56
C ASP A 123 7.14 -22.36 -5.76
N HIS A 124 7.92 -22.68 -4.73
CA HIS A 124 9.38 -22.61 -4.76
C HIS A 124 10.00 -23.33 -5.95
N GLU A 125 9.54 -24.55 -6.26
CA GLU A 125 9.98 -25.34 -7.39
C GLU A 125 9.75 -24.62 -8.75
N ARG A 126 8.60 -23.93 -8.87
CA ARG A 126 8.29 -23.12 -10.05
C ARG A 126 9.24 -21.94 -10.18
N VAL A 127 9.58 -21.29 -9.07
CA VAL A 127 10.57 -20.19 -9.04
C VAL A 127 11.93 -20.72 -9.47
N LEU A 128 12.40 -21.80 -8.88
CA LEU A 128 13.69 -22.44 -9.23
C LEU A 128 13.73 -22.86 -10.70
N ALA A 129 12.64 -23.42 -11.23
CA ALA A 129 12.57 -23.80 -12.64
C ALA A 129 12.72 -22.60 -13.61
N VAL A 130 12.28 -21.41 -13.20
CA VAL A 130 12.50 -20.17 -13.95
C VAL A 130 13.94 -19.71 -13.80
N LEU A 131 14.47 -19.63 -12.57
CA LEU A 131 15.83 -19.16 -12.30
C LEU A 131 16.87 -20.05 -13.00
N ASN A 132 16.65 -21.37 -13.08
CA ASN A 132 17.53 -22.31 -13.78
C ASN A 132 17.58 -22.09 -15.31
N ARG A 133 16.70 -21.25 -15.87
CA ARG A 133 16.71 -20.85 -17.28
C ARG A 133 17.29 -19.46 -17.49
N THR A 134 17.74 -18.80 -16.44
CA THR A 134 18.38 -17.50 -16.52
C THR A 134 19.87 -17.65 -16.78
N GLU A 135 20.45 -16.60 -17.34
CA GLU A 135 21.87 -16.48 -17.59
C GLU A 135 22.45 -15.37 -16.72
N ALA A 136 23.70 -15.53 -16.30
CA ALA A 136 24.44 -14.51 -15.58
C ALA A 136 25.09 -13.54 -16.57
N VAL A 137 24.80 -12.25 -16.45
CA VAL A 137 25.39 -11.19 -17.30
C VAL A 137 26.02 -10.10 -16.42
N ASP A 138 27.08 -9.47 -16.91
CA ASP A 138 27.80 -8.44 -16.15
C ASP A 138 27.04 -7.10 -16.14
N SER A 139 26.22 -6.85 -17.17
CA SER A 139 25.45 -5.61 -17.30
C SER A 139 24.17 -5.80 -18.11
N THR A 140 23.23 -4.92 -17.94
CA THR A 140 21.99 -4.82 -18.73
C THR A 140 21.72 -3.37 -19.10
N PRO A 141 20.83 -3.07 -20.07
CA PRO A 141 20.42 -1.69 -20.34
C PRO A 141 19.92 -0.95 -19.09
N VAL A 142 19.18 -1.63 -18.21
CA VAL A 142 18.67 -1.06 -16.94
C VAL A 142 19.83 -0.72 -16.01
N THR A 143 20.78 -1.63 -15.80
CA THR A 143 21.90 -1.39 -14.88
C THR A 143 22.81 -0.29 -15.36
N LEU A 144 23.05 -0.22 -16.70
CA LEU A 144 23.80 0.87 -17.32
C LEU A 144 23.09 2.23 -17.17
N TYR A 145 21.79 2.27 -17.46
CA TYR A 145 20.98 3.50 -17.34
C TYR A 145 20.94 4.02 -15.90
N GLU A 146 20.68 3.15 -14.94
CA GLU A 146 20.62 3.50 -13.50
C GLU A 146 22.02 3.64 -12.88
N GLY A 147 23.06 3.24 -13.62
CA GLY A 147 24.44 3.30 -13.16
C GLY A 147 24.69 2.47 -11.90
N ILE A 148 24.01 1.35 -11.72
CA ILE A 148 24.13 0.48 -10.54
C ILE A 148 25.27 -0.55 -10.68
N GLU A 149 26.07 -0.45 -11.70
CA GLU A 149 27.25 -1.29 -11.85
C GLU A 149 28.31 -0.93 -10.82
N ASN A 150 28.83 -1.93 -10.15
CA ASN A 150 29.81 -1.76 -9.09
C ASN A 150 30.68 -3.02 -8.96
N GLU A 151 31.92 -2.87 -8.49
CA GLU A 151 32.87 -3.98 -8.32
C GLU A 151 32.39 -5.08 -7.34
N HIS A 152 31.46 -4.75 -6.44
CA HIS A 152 30.86 -5.72 -5.53
C HIS A 152 29.76 -6.58 -6.20
N ILE A 153 29.23 -6.16 -7.35
CA ILE A 153 28.20 -6.85 -8.10
C ILE A 153 28.86 -7.65 -9.22
N LYS A 154 28.92 -8.96 -9.06
CA LYS A 154 29.64 -9.82 -9.99
C LYS A 154 28.84 -10.14 -11.26
N SER A 155 27.52 -10.28 -11.11
CA SER A 155 26.63 -10.57 -12.24
C SER A 155 25.17 -10.35 -11.88
N TYR A 156 24.33 -10.23 -12.90
CA TYR A 156 22.87 -10.15 -12.80
C TYR A 156 22.24 -11.37 -13.45
N GLN A 157 21.21 -11.95 -12.84
CA GLN A 157 20.45 -13.06 -13.41
C GLN A 157 19.37 -12.51 -14.34
N VAL A 158 19.41 -12.91 -15.60
CA VAL A 158 18.49 -12.45 -16.64
C VAL A 158 17.90 -13.61 -17.43
N GLY A 159 16.60 -13.48 -17.74
CA GLY A 159 15.98 -14.26 -18.80
C GLY A 159 16.20 -13.59 -20.14
N VAL A 160 16.35 -14.38 -21.20
CA VAL A 160 16.49 -13.88 -22.58
C VAL A 160 15.18 -14.10 -23.32
N LYS A 161 14.54 -13.01 -23.75
CA LYS A 161 13.36 -13.05 -24.60
C LYS A 161 13.75 -12.70 -26.04
N THR A 162 13.48 -13.60 -26.96
CA THR A 162 13.73 -13.36 -28.39
C THR A 162 12.43 -12.89 -29.06
N HIS A 163 12.47 -11.71 -29.65
CA HIS A 163 11.36 -11.14 -30.42
C HIS A 163 11.30 -11.74 -31.85
N GLU A 164 10.17 -11.58 -32.52
CA GLU A 164 9.96 -12.08 -33.91
C GLU A 164 10.96 -11.54 -34.90
N ASN A 165 11.50 -10.35 -34.69
CA ASN A 165 12.54 -9.71 -35.49
C ASN A 165 13.98 -10.21 -35.17
N GLY A 166 14.11 -11.18 -34.27
CA GLY A 166 15.40 -11.71 -33.82
C GLY A 166 16.13 -10.89 -32.76
N ARG A 167 15.58 -9.74 -32.32
CA ARG A 167 16.13 -8.96 -31.20
C ARG A 167 16.02 -9.78 -29.92
N GLN A 168 17.07 -9.81 -29.15
CA GLN A 168 17.08 -10.33 -27.80
C GLN A 168 16.85 -9.20 -26.80
N GLU A 169 16.02 -9.43 -25.82
CA GLU A 169 15.72 -8.55 -24.70
C GLU A 169 16.13 -9.26 -23.41
N LEU A 170 16.90 -8.56 -22.57
CA LEU A 170 17.34 -9.06 -21.27
C LEU A 170 16.36 -8.65 -20.20
N ILE A 171 15.81 -9.63 -19.48
CA ILE A 171 14.82 -9.41 -18.44
C ILE A 171 15.42 -9.86 -17.11
N HIS A 172 15.60 -8.93 -16.17
CA HIS A 172 16.04 -9.27 -14.82
C HIS A 172 15.05 -10.24 -14.16
N ALA A 173 15.56 -11.25 -13.50
CA ALA A 173 14.76 -12.20 -12.70
C ALA A 173 15.22 -12.16 -11.25
N LEU A 174 14.47 -11.45 -10.44
CA LEU A 174 14.80 -11.14 -9.05
C LEU A 174 13.92 -11.99 -8.12
N PRO A 175 14.48 -13.03 -7.48
CA PRO A 175 13.70 -13.90 -6.59
C PRO A 175 13.28 -13.17 -5.34
N MET A 176 12.07 -13.50 -4.85
CA MET A 176 11.47 -12.90 -3.68
C MET A 176 11.26 -13.96 -2.59
N GLN A 177 11.54 -13.58 -1.36
CA GLN A 177 11.43 -14.42 -0.16
C GLN A 177 10.36 -13.85 0.75
N LEU A 178 9.54 -14.72 1.33
CA LEU A 178 8.53 -14.31 2.30
C LEU A 178 9.21 -13.98 3.63
N VAL A 179 8.83 -12.87 4.26
CA VAL A 179 9.36 -12.50 5.57
C VAL A 179 8.51 -13.12 6.68
N HIS A 180 9.13 -13.91 7.53
CA HIS A 180 8.61 -14.48 8.76
C HIS A 180 9.07 -13.70 10.00
N GLU A 181 8.77 -14.22 11.19
CA GLU A 181 9.13 -13.55 12.44
C GLU A 181 10.64 -13.37 12.62
N ASP A 182 11.43 -14.31 12.14
CA ASP A 182 12.89 -14.36 12.25
C ASP A 182 13.65 -13.87 11.02
N GLY A 183 12.94 -13.53 9.94
CA GLY A 183 13.52 -12.96 8.72
C GLY A 183 12.95 -13.50 7.42
N PRO A 184 13.60 -13.23 6.29
CA PRO A 184 13.25 -13.84 5.01
C PRO A 184 13.43 -15.36 5.04
N ASP A 185 12.48 -16.07 4.45
CA ASP A 185 12.53 -17.52 4.29
C ASP A 185 13.67 -17.95 3.36
N ASP A 186 14.14 -19.18 3.53
CA ASP A 186 15.10 -19.78 2.58
C ASP A 186 14.42 -20.14 1.24
N GLU A 187 13.10 -20.29 1.24
CA GLU A 187 12.33 -20.58 0.03
C GLU A 187 11.85 -19.32 -0.68
N TYR A 188 11.88 -19.37 -2.02
CA TYR A 188 11.34 -18.30 -2.85
C TYR A 188 9.83 -18.46 -3.05
N CYS A 189 9.10 -17.34 -3.03
CA CYS A 189 7.64 -17.30 -3.17
C CYS A 189 7.17 -16.56 -4.43
N ASN A 190 8.07 -15.85 -5.12
CA ASN A 190 7.77 -15.12 -6.35
C ASN A 190 9.06 -14.74 -7.10
N ILE A 191 8.92 -14.17 -8.29
CA ILE A 191 9.99 -13.46 -9.01
C ILE A 191 9.45 -12.12 -9.47
N LEU A 192 10.22 -11.06 -9.25
CA LEU A 192 10.05 -9.80 -9.94
C LEU A 192 10.88 -9.83 -11.23
N PHE A 193 10.22 -9.64 -12.36
CA PHE A 193 10.85 -9.42 -13.66
C PHE A 193 10.91 -7.93 -13.95
N ILE A 194 12.07 -7.44 -14.41
CA ILE A 194 12.26 -6.07 -14.87
C ILE A 194 12.83 -6.14 -16.29
N ASP A 195 12.08 -5.64 -17.27
CA ASP A 195 12.52 -5.60 -18.67
C ASP A 195 13.44 -4.40 -18.96
N GLU A 196 13.93 -4.29 -20.20
CA GLU A 196 14.87 -3.23 -20.62
C GLU A 196 14.26 -1.82 -20.51
N GLU A 197 12.93 -1.69 -20.50
CA GLU A 197 12.19 -0.44 -20.36
C GLU A 197 11.88 -0.11 -18.89
N GLY A 198 12.27 -0.99 -17.97
CA GLY A 198 12.02 -0.86 -16.52
C GLY A 198 10.61 -1.26 -16.12
N MET A 199 9.87 -1.96 -16.99
CA MET A 199 8.54 -2.46 -16.66
C MET A 199 8.63 -3.69 -15.75
N GLU A 200 7.84 -3.65 -14.69
CA GLU A 200 7.81 -4.69 -13.65
C GLU A 200 6.66 -5.68 -13.86
N LYS A 201 6.96 -6.97 -13.74
CA LYS A 201 5.97 -8.06 -13.77
C LYS A 201 6.31 -9.11 -12.73
N MET A 202 5.28 -9.75 -12.16
CA MET A 202 5.44 -10.82 -11.18
C MET A 202 5.18 -12.19 -11.79
N LEU A 203 5.96 -13.20 -11.43
CA LEU A 203 5.76 -14.60 -11.86
C LEU A 203 4.37 -15.13 -11.43
N ALA A 204 3.93 -14.81 -10.22
CA ALA A 204 2.62 -15.18 -9.70
C ALA A 204 1.48 -14.31 -10.28
N GLY A 205 1.79 -13.29 -11.10
CA GLY A 205 0.84 -12.34 -11.69
C GLY A 205 0.51 -11.15 -10.81
N ASP A 206 0.93 -11.15 -9.55
CA ASP A 206 0.76 -10.06 -8.58
C ASP A 206 1.82 -10.16 -7.48
N LEU A 207 1.98 -9.10 -6.67
CA LEU A 207 2.89 -9.10 -5.54
C LEU A 207 2.44 -10.08 -4.46
N THR A 208 3.37 -10.88 -3.96
CA THR A 208 3.18 -11.66 -2.74
C THR A 208 3.40 -10.73 -1.54
N PHE A 209 2.35 -10.43 -0.80
CA PHE A 209 2.44 -9.51 0.34
C PHE A 209 3.29 -10.07 1.47
N GLY A 210 4.18 -9.24 2.00
CA GLY A 210 5.16 -9.60 3.01
C GLY A 210 6.41 -10.27 2.45
N SER A 211 6.58 -10.31 1.11
CA SER A 211 7.82 -10.76 0.49
C SER A 211 8.77 -9.61 0.17
N VAL A 212 10.04 -9.91 0.07
CA VAL A 212 11.11 -8.97 -0.24
C VAL A 212 12.10 -9.57 -1.22
N ILE A 213 12.80 -8.71 -1.95
CA ILE A 213 14.05 -9.07 -2.62
C ILE A 213 15.17 -8.72 -1.65
N VAL A 214 15.91 -9.71 -1.17
CA VAL A 214 17.11 -9.49 -0.35
C VAL A 214 18.24 -9.09 -1.30
N THR A 215 18.60 -7.81 -1.30
CA THR A 215 19.60 -7.27 -2.22
C THR A 215 21.01 -7.28 -1.65
N ASN A 216 21.13 -7.29 -0.35
CA ASN A 216 22.39 -7.46 0.36
C ASN A 216 22.14 -7.99 1.77
N GLN A 217 23.10 -8.78 2.26
CA GLN A 217 23.20 -9.23 3.64
C GLN A 217 24.56 -8.84 4.20
N SER A 218 24.57 -8.21 5.36
CA SER A 218 25.82 -7.85 6.05
C SER A 218 26.50 -9.08 6.65
N ASP A 219 27.83 -9.08 6.65
CA ASP A 219 28.62 -10.21 7.15
C ASP A 219 28.40 -10.51 8.64
N ASP A 220 28.10 -9.48 9.45
CA ASP A 220 27.93 -9.59 10.89
C ASP A 220 26.47 -9.80 11.33
N GLY A 221 25.51 -9.51 10.45
CA GLY A 221 24.08 -9.70 10.70
C GLY A 221 23.49 -8.87 11.86
N ASN A 222 24.23 -7.93 12.43
CA ASN A 222 23.86 -7.24 13.66
C ASN A 222 23.35 -5.80 13.47
N GLY A 223 23.65 -5.16 12.35
CA GLY A 223 23.23 -3.78 12.04
C GLY A 223 21.74 -3.66 11.75
N PRO A 224 21.26 -2.41 11.48
CA PRO A 224 19.90 -2.18 11.05
C PRO A 224 19.59 -2.86 9.72
N ILE A 225 18.30 -3.19 9.50
CA ILE A 225 17.77 -3.66 8.24
C ILE A 225 17.16 -2.46 7.51
N TYR A 226 17.54 -2.24 6.26
CA TYR A 226 17.06 -1.12 5.45
C TYR A 226 16.01 -1.58 4.44
N LEU A 227 14.84 -0.96 4.48
CA LEU A 227 13.70 -1.27 3.62
C LEU A 227 13.62 -0.21 2.51
N ALA A 228 13.77 -0.65 1.27
CA ALA A 228 13.66 0.19 0.08
C ALA A 228 12.34 -0.07 -0.67
N ARG A 229 11.86 0.93 -1.40
CA ARG A 229 10.65 0.82 -2.22
C ARG A 229 10.85 -0.13 -3.41
N SER A 230 11.98 -0.05 -4.10
CA SER A 230 12.26 -0.81 -5.31
C SER A 230 13.64 -1.45 -5.27
N TRP A 231 13.86 -2.40 -6.18
CA TRP A 231 15.19 -3.00 -6.37
C TRP A 231 16.23 -1.95 -6.72
N ILE A 232 15.93 -1.01 -7.62
CA ILE A 232 16.85 0.07 -8.03
C ILE A 232 17.26 0.94 -6.83
N GLU A 233 16.30 1.36 -6.01
CA GLU A 233 16.61 2.15 -4.81
C GLU A 233 17.44 1.37 -3.79
N ALA A 234 17.15 0.09 -3.62
CA ALA A 234 17.95 -0.80 -2.78
C ALA A 234 19.40 -0.89 -3.28
N MET A 235 19.60 -1.03 -4.60
CA MET A 235 20.94 -1.09 -5.20
C MET A 235 21.69 0.23 -5.08
N HIS A 236 21.03 1.38 -5.27
CA HIS A 236 21.65 2.69 -5.02
C HIS A 236 22.09 2.85 -3.56
N PHE A 237 21.29 2.35 -2.61
CA PHE A 237 21.66 2.39 -1.19
C PHE A 237 22.81 1.41 -0.87
N ASN A 238 22.79 0.20 -1.44
CA ASN A 238 23.90 -0.76 -1.30
C ASN A 238 25.23 -0.16 -1.74
N ILE A 239 25.26 0.50 -2.90
CA ILE A 239 26.48 1.17 -3.39
C ILE A 239 26.90 2.27 -2.43
N ALA A 240 25.98 3.11 -1.98
CA ALA A 240 26.25 4.21 -1.07
C ALA A 240 26.74 3.76 0.31
N SER A 241 26.23 2.65 0.81
CA SER A 241 26.63 2.02 2.09
C SER A 241 27.86 1.11 1.94
N SER A 242 28.39 0.97 0.72
CA SER A 242 29.48 0.03 0.37
C SER A 242 29.16 -1.42 0.74
N PHE A 243 27.90 -1.84 0.52
CA PHE A 243 27.38 -3.18 0.76
C PHE A 243 27.54 -3.68 2.22
N LYS A 244 27.54 -2.78 3.19
CA LYS A 244 27.73 -3.12 4.62
C LYS A 244 26.46 -3.33 5.40
N CYS A 245 25.29 -3.21 4.79
CA CYS A 245 24.00 -3.29 5.46
C CYS A 245 23.14 -4.42 4.89
N ASP A 246 22.19 -4.90 5.69
CA ASP A 246 21.09 -5.70 5.18
C ASP A 246 20.08 -4.79 4.49
N VAL A 247 19.79 -5.04 3.22
CA VAL A 247 18.88 -4.21 2.43
C VAL A 247 17.85 -5.09 1.73
N TRP A 248 16.57 -4.80 2.01
CA TRP A 248 15.42 -5.51 1.47
C TRP A 248 14.57 -4.59 0.60
N ALA A 249 14.35 -4.95 -0.66
CA ALA A 249 13.42 -4.23 -1.54
C ALA A 249 12.01 -4.77 -1.36
N CYS A 250 11.10 -3.90 -0.92
CA CYS A 250 9.70 -4.23 -0.60
C CYS A 250 8.74 -4.05 -1.79
N ILE A 251 9.18 -3.49 -2.89
CA ILE A 251 8.50 -3.23 -4.17
C ILE A 251 7.44 -2.13 -4.10
N ILE A 252 6.59 -2.13 -3.09
CA ILE A 252 5.58 -1.09 -2.88
C ILE A 252 5.57 -0.61 -1.42
N PRO A 253 5.18 0.65 -1.15
CA PRO A 253 5.18 1.20 0.21
C PRO A 253 4.34 0.40 1.19
N SER A 254 3.18 -0.09 0.76
CA SER A 254 2.31 -0.89 1.60
C SER A 254 2.92 -2.21 2.09
N ASN A 255 3.85 -2.75 1.33
CA ASN A 255 4.53 -3.98 1.70
C ASN A 255 5.61 -3.72 2.77
N VAL A 256 6.17 -2.51 2.85
CA VAL A 256 7.07 -2.07 3.93
C VAL A 256 6.41 -2.26 5.29
N GLU A 257 5.16 -1.84 5.42
CA GLU A 257 4.41 -1.98 6.67
C GLU A 257 4.22 -3.44 7.07
N ILE A 258 3.91 -4.30 6.08
CA ILE A 258 3.68 -5.73 6.29
C ILE A 258 4.98 -6.42 6.73
N VAL A 259 6.07 -6.16 6.02
CA VAL A 259 7.40 -6.68 6.34
C VAL A 259 7.84 -6.25 7.73
N ALA A 260 7.72 -4.96 8.04
CA ALA A 260 8.09 -4.44 9.36
C ALA A 260 7.23 -4.99 10.51
N TYR A 261 5.98 -5.32 10.23
CA TYR A 261 5.10 -5.95 11.21
C TYR A 261 5.47 -7.41 11.48
N ARG A 262 5.78 -8.17 10.43
CA ARG A 262 6.07 -9.61 10.55
C ARG A 262 7.38 -9.90 11.26
N TYR A 263 8.41 -9.17 10.90
CA TYR A 263 9.72 -9.39 11.46
C TYR A 263 9.75 -9.08 12.97
N LYS A 264 10.10 -10.07 13.79
CA LYS A 264 10.19 -9.96 15.25
C LYS A 264 11.62 -10.07 15.78
N GLY A 265 12.54 -10.55 14.95
CA GLY A 265 13.90 -10.82 15.32
C GLY A 265 14.19 -12.31 15.47
N LYS A 266 15.44 -12.68 15.29
CA LYS A 266 15.88 -14.06 15.25
C LYS A 266 16.06 -14.63 16.67
N GLY A 267 15.37 -15.72 16.96
CA GLY A 267 15.74 -16.66 18.05
C GLY A 267 15.91 -16.08 19.45
N GLY A 268 15.20 -14.99 19.84
CA GLY A 268 15.32 -14.40 21.18
C GLY A 268 16.41 -13.31 21.33
N GLU A 269 17.15 -13.01 20.28
CA GLU A 269 18.16 -11.92 20.26
C GLU A 269 17.51 -10.52 20.19
N GLY A 270 16.19 -10.46 20.07
CA GLY A 270 15.43 -9.24 19.91
C GLY A 270 15.32 -8.77 18.46
N LYS A 271 14.36 -7.88 18.23
CA LYS A 271 14.12 -7.33 16.89
C LYS A 271 15.24 -6.34 16.55
N ARG A 272 15.93 -6.56 15.43
CA ARG A 272 16.86 -5.60 14.87
C ARG A 272 16.10 -4.32 14.46
N GLU A 273 16.74 -3.17 14.58
CA GLU A 273 16.18 -1.91 14.10
C GLU A 273 15.91 -2.01 12.59
N MET A 274 14.72 -1.59 12.18
CA MET A 274 14.39 -1.43 10.77
C MET A 274 14.34 0.04 10.42
N ARG A 275 14.87 0.40 9.27
CA ARG A 275 14.90 1.77 8.75
C ARG A 275 14.37 1.79 7.34
N VAL A 276 13.66 2.83 6.96
CA VAL A 276 13.20 3.03 5.59
C VAL A 276 14.20 3.90 4.84
N VAL A 277 14.55 3.50 3.63
CA VAL A 277 15.33 4.31 2.70
C VAL A 277 14.44 4.68 1.51
N CYS A 278 14.34 5.96 1.21
CA CYS A 278 13.51 6.43 0.10
C CYS A 278 14.01 7.77 -0.45
N ARG A 279 13.53 8.13 -1.63
CA ARG A 279 13.82 9.45 -2.22
C ARG A 279 13.19 10.56 -1.38
N ARG A 280 13.82 11.73 -1.44
CA ARG A 280 13.27 12.91 -0.78
C ARG A 280 11.89 13.24 -1.36
N GLY A 281 10.89 13.34 -0.48
CA GLY A 281 9.51 13.68 -0.87
C GLY A 281 8.67 12.48 -1.34
N ASP A 282 9.14 11.25 -1.19
CA ASP A 282 8.31 10.05 -1.39
C ASP A 282 7.29 9.91 -0.23
N ARG A 283 6.13 10.54 -0.43
CA ARG A 283 5.08 10.62 0.58
C ARG A 283 4.55 9.26 1.03
N ASP A 284 4.47 8.32 0.10
CA ASP A 284 3.93 6.99 0.38
C ASP A 284 4.89 6.19 1.27
N MET A 285 6.19 6.27 1.00
CA MET A 285 7.21 5.64 1.83
C MET A 285 7.33 6.31 3.21
N LEU A 286 7.21 7.64 3.27
CA LEU A 286 7.18 8.37 4.54
C LEU A 286 5.96 7.97 5.37
N ALA A 287 4.79 7.84 4.77
CA ALA A 287 3.58 7.38 5.46
C ALA A 287 3.72 5.92 5.95
N ALA A 288 4.27 5.02 5.13
CA ALA A 288 4.51 3.63 5.53
C ALA A 288 5.52 3.52 6.69
N ALA A 289 6.52 4.40 6.73
CA ALA A 289 7.48 4.47 7.83
C ALA A 289 6.82 4.99 9.12
N ASP A 290 6.05 6.07 9.04
CA ASP A 290 5.33 6.67 10.16
C ASP A 290 4.36 5.68 10.81
N ASP A 291 3.64 4.87 9.99
CA ASP A 291 2.73 3.83 10.46
C ASP A 291 3.37 2.74 11.32
N ARG A 292 4.68 2.62 11.26
CA ARG A 292 5.46 1.60 11.96
C ARG A 292 6.52 2.17 12.88
N ASP A 293 6.51 3.48 13.06
CA ASP A 293 7.51 4.20 13.86
C ASP A 293 8.94 3.84 13.41
N LEU A 294 9.15 3.83 12.07
CA LEU A 294 10.43 3.52 11.47
C LEU A 294 11.20 4.79 11.15
N ARG A 295 12.47 4.80 11.50
CA ARG A 295 13.38 5.87 11.09
C ARG A 295 13.52 5.89 9.57
N VAL A 296 13.45 7.10 8.99
CA VAL A 296 13.63 7.31 7.55
C VAL A 296 14.98 7.92 7.26
N ILE A 297 15.65 7.40 6.24
CA ILE A 297 16.89 7.94 5.70
C ILE A 297 16.64 8.37 4.26
N VAL A 298 16.94 9.63 3.97
CA VAL A 298 16.80 10.20 2.63
C VAL A 298 18.16 10.66 2.10
N PRO A 299 18.41 10.61 0.78
CA PRO A 299 19.68 11.03 0.21
C PRO A 299 19.84 12.55 0.25
N ASN A 300 21.10 12.99 0.34
CA ASN A 300 21.50 14.38 0.15
C ASN A 300 21.74 14.71 -1.34
N GLY A 301 20.88 14.22 -2.23
CA GLY A 301 20.98 14.37 -3.68
C GLY A 301 19.77 13.73 -4.32
N ASP A 302 19.83 13.49 -5.63
CA ASP A 302 18.73 12.90 -6.39
C ASP A 302 18.47 11.43 -5.96
N ASN A 303 19.55 10.69 -5.69
CA ASN A 303 19.50 9.36 -5.10
C ASN A 303 20.75 9.10 -4.23
N PHE A 304 20.77 7.96 -3.51
CA PHE A 304 21.87 7.62 -2.59
C PHE A 304 23.21 7.46 -3.29
N LYS A 305 23.26 6.79 -4.44
CA LYS A 305 24.49 6.57 -5.21
C LYS A 305 25.10 7.90 -5.65
N LEU A 306 24.32 8.77 -6.29
CA LEU A 306 24.80 10.07 -6.77
C LEU A 306 25.26 10.97 -5.61
N GLY A 307 24.56 10.93 -4.47
CA GLY A 307 25.00 11.65 -3.28
C GLY A 307 26.34 11.14 -2.75
N PHE A 308 26.54 9.83 -2.76
CA PHE A 308 27.80 9.20 -2.37
C PHE A 308 28.95 9.57 -3.31
N GLU A 309 28.77 9.44 -4.62
CA GLU A 309 29.75 9.79 -5.65
C GLU A 309 30.14 11.28 -5.60
N ARG A 310 29.17 12.15 -5.34
CA ARG A 310 29.41 13.59 -5.14
C ARG A 310 30.00 13.94 -3.76
N LYS A 311 30.30 12.93 -2.94
CA LYS A 311 30.87 13.07 -1.58
C LYS A 311 30.02 13.92 -0.65
N LEU A 312 28.69 13.92 -0.81
CA LEU A 312 27.76 14.63 0.05
C LEU A 312 27.62 13.95 1.42
N TYR A 313 27.98 12.69 1.53
CA TYR A 313 28.07 11.89 2.76
C TYR A 313 29.09 10.77 2.61
N LYS A 314 29.45 10.17 3.76
CA LYS A 314 30.30 8.97 3.81
C LYS A 314 29.42 7.73 4.03
N ALA A 315 29.83 6.56 3.57
CA ALA A 315 29.13 5.31 3.82
C ALA A 315 28.83 5.10 5.33
N SER A 316 29.81 5.41 6.19
CA SER A 316 29.67 5.30 7.65
C SER A 316 28.61 6.22 8.27
N SER A 317 28.14 7.23 7.57
CA SER A 317 27.05 8.10 8.06
C SER A 317 25.66 7.56 7.74
N LEU A 318 25.58 6.49 6.94
CA LEU A 318 24.34 5.79 6.58
C LEU A 318 24.09 4.57 7.50
N LEU A 319 25.14 4.08 8.14
CA LEU A 319 25.11 2.95 9.08
C LEU A 319 24.63 3.41 10.45
#